data_a748c6d5b1f8dd799bf3c61caf9eeccb
#
_entry.id   a748c6d5b1f8dd799bf3c61caf9eeccb
#
_cell.length_a   1.000
_cell.length_b   1.000
_cell.length_c   1.000
_cell.angle_alpha   90.00
_cell.angle_beta   90.00
_cell.angle_gamma   90.00
#
_symmetry.space_group_name_H-M   'P 1'
#
loop_
_entity.id
_entity.type
_entity.pdbx_description
1 polymer ?
#
loop_
_entity_poly.entity_id
_entity_poly.type
_entity_poly.pdbx_seq_one_letter_code
_entity_poly.pdbx_strand_id
1 'polypeptide(L)'
;MLPAGIDEAEVTNPYTGEKRKARKGTVAATINNIALLNKLLLEPISSAASEKLIKESIDEMRKLMPSLKVIGVFNIFTPEEWLNIQDSKQWGRVTCVLLYLEKYPDIINTEIKLRIKAIEKASPPADITRIINELKHLK
;
A
#
# COMPACT_ATOMS: atom_id res chain seq x y z
N MET A 1 -7.14 21.34 -17.80
CA MET A 1 -6.52 21.56 -16.49
C MET A 1 -7.58 21.93 -15.47
N LEU A 2 -7.56 21.30 -14.30
CA LEU A 2 -8.52 21.62 -13.26
C LEU A 2 -8.12 22.91 -12.55
N PRO A 3 -9.08 23.81 -12.25
CA PRO A 3 -8.79 24.97 -11.41
C PRO A 3 -8.30 24.57 -10.03
N ALA A 4 -7.58 25.49 -9.39
CA ALA A 4 -7.11 25.28 -8.03
C ALA A 4 -8.29 24.93 -7.10
N GLY A 5 -8.16 23.91 -6.27
CA GLY A 5 -9.19 23.45 -5.37
C GLY A 5 -10.10 22.36 -5.92
N ILE A 6 -10.12 22.15 -7.26
CA ILE A 6 -10.91 21.07 -7.84
C ILE A 6 -10.19 19.73 -7.74
N ASP A 7 -8.88 19.71 -7.52
CA ASP A 7 -8.12 18.50 -7.27
C ASP A 7 -8.40 17.89 -5.90
N GLU A 8 -9.15 18.60 -5.04
CA GLU A 8 -9.64 18.08 -3.77
C GLU A 8 -11.15 17.86 -3.82
N ALA A 9 -11.62 16.82 -3.16
CA ALA A 9 -13.02 16.51 -3.05
C ALA A 9 -13.35 16.11 -1.62
N GLU A 10 -14.55 16.45 -1.16
CA GLU A 10 -15.04 15.93 0.09
C GLU A 10 -15.42 14.47 -0.12
N VAL A 11 -14.87 13.61 0.71
CA VAL A 11 -15.12 12.17 0.66
C VAL A 11 -15.80 11.75 1.94
N THR A 12 -16.87 10.97 1.82
CA THR A 12 -17.55 10.36 2.96
C THR A 12 -17.18 8.90 3.05
N ASN A 13 -16.64 8.47 4.18
CA ASN A 13 -16.36 7.06 4.40
C ASN A 13 -17.70 6.31 4.46
N PRO A 14 -17.95 5.32 3.59
CA PRO A 14 -19.24 4.64 3.51
C PRO A 14 -19.58 3.80 4.74
N TYR A 15 -18.60 3.50 5.58
CA TYR A 15 -18.80 2.67 6.78
C TYR A 15 -18.91 3.47 8.07
N THR A 16 -18.22 4.60 8.18
CA THR A 16 -18.19 5.40 9.40
C THR A 16 -18.97 6.71 9.27
N GLY A 17 -19.28 7.15 8.06
CA GLY A 17 -19.91 8.45 7.81
C GLY A 17 -18.95 9.63 7.95
N GLU A 18 -17.68 9.38 8.27
CA GLU A 18 -16.70 10.45 8.43
C GLU A 18 -16.47 11.16 7.10
N LYS A 19 -16.46 12.50 7.15
CA LYS A 19 -16.23 13.33 5.97
C LYS A 19 -14.88 14.00 6.07
N ARG A 20 -14.10 13.92 5.01
CA ARG A 20 -12.80 14.60 4.90
C ARG A 20 -12.53 15.00 3.46
N LYS A 21 -11.62 15.94 3.29
CA LYS A 21 -11.14 16.31 1.96
C LYS A 21 -10.01 15.38 1.57
N ALA A 22 -10.07 14.86 0.34
CA ALA A 22 -9.02 14.04 -0.25
C ALA A 22 -8.70 14.55 -1.64
N ARG A 23 -7.44 14.46 -2.04
CA ARG A 23 -7.03 14.85 -3.39
C ARG A 23 -7.57 13.85 -4.41
N LYS A 24 -8.15 14.35 -5.49
CA LYS A 24 -8.71 13.51 -6.55
C LYS A 24 -7.66 12.60 -7.19
N GLY A 25 -6.40 13.03 -7.21
CA GLY A 25 -5.32 12.25 -7.79
C GLY A 25 -4.79 11.12 -6.89
N THR A 26 -5.26 11.00 -5.65
CA THR A 26 -4.71 10.02 -4.70
C THR A 26 -4.84 8.58 -5.19
N VAL A 27 -6.02 8.19 -5.69
CA VAL A 27 -6.24 6.83 -6.18
C VAL A 27 -5.37 6.55 -7.40
N ALA A 28 -5.32 7.49 -8.35
CA ALA A 28 -4.50 7.34 -9.54
C ALA A 28 -3.00 7.24 -9.18
N ALA A 29 -2.52 8.08 -8.27
CA ALA A 29 -1.13 8.04 -7.81
C ALA A 29 -0.81 6.71 -7.14
N THR A 30 -1.74 6.18 -6.33
CA THR A 30 -1.57 4.89 -5.66
C THR A 30 -1.48 3.76 -6.68
N ILE A 31 -2.40 3.73 -7.64
CA ILE A 31 -2.41 2.71 -8.71
C ILE A 31 -1.11 2.76 -9.51
N ASN A 32 -0.65 3.95 -9.86
CA ASN A 32 0.60 4.12 -10.62
C ASN A 32 1.81 3.60 -9.83
N ASN A 33 1.87 3.87 -8.53
CA ASN A 33 2.95 3.37 -7.68
C ASN A 33 2.89 1.84 -7.52
N ILE A 34 1.70 1.27 -7.38
CA ILE A 34 1.52 -0.18 -7.32
C ILE A 34 2.04 -0.82 -8.62
N ALA A 35 1.64 -0.28 -9.77
CA ALA A 35 2.08 -0.82 -11.07
C ALA A 35 3.60 -0.72 -11.24
N LEU A 36 4.18 0.40 -10.84
CA LEU A 36 5.63 0.60 -10.91
C LEU A 36 6.36 -0.41 -10.02
N LEU A 37 5.91 -0.59 -8.78
CA LEU A 37 6.51 -1.54 -7.85
C LEU A 37 6.33 -2.99 -8.31
N ASN A 38 5.19 -3.34 -8.89
CA ASN A 38 4.99 -4.66 -9.46
C ASN A 38 6.09 -4.97 -10.48
N LYS A 39 6.44 -4.00 -11.30
CA LYS A 39 7.49 -4.15 -12.31
C LYS A 39 8.88 -4.20 -11.68
N LEU A 40 9.21 -3.23 -10.84
CA LEU A 40 10.54 -3.09 -10.27
C LEU A 40 10.91 -4.25 -9.35
N LEU A 41 9.96 -4.74 -8.55
CA LEU A 41 10.21 -5.80 -7.59
C LEU A 41 10.30 -7.20 -8.24
N LEU A 42 9.92 -7.32 -9.52
CA LEU A 42 10.08 -8.57 -10.27
C LEU A 42 11.42 -8.66 -11.01
N GLU A 43 12.15 -7.56 -11.14
CA GLU A 43 13.41 -7.55 -11.85
C GLU A 43 14.45 -8.40 -11.10
N PRO A 44 15.09 -9.38 -11.79
CA PRO A 44 16.04 -10.27 -11.13
C PRO A 44 17.36 -9.60 -10.77
N ILE A 45 17.68 -8.51 -11.44
CA ILE A 45 18.91 -7.76 -11.21
C ILE A 45 18.53 -6.36 -10.75
N SER A 46 18.90 -6.00 -9.50
CA SER A 46 18.69 -4.65 -9.05
C SER A 46 19.87 -3.77 -9.45
N SER A 47 19.56 -2.51 -9.75
CA SER A 47 20.56 -1.49 -10.03
C SER A 47 20.37 -0.34 -9.05
N ALA A 48 21.38 0.53 -8.93
CA ALA A 48 21.26 1.72 -8.09
C ALA A 48 20.07 2.59 -8.51
N ALA A 49 19.80 2.66 -9.82
CA ALA A 49 18.67 3.43 -10.35
C ALA A 49 17.33 2.80 -9.96
N SER A 50 17.18 1.47 -10.07
CA SER A 50 15.93 0.81 -9.71
C SER A 50 15.71 0.83 -8.20
N GLU A 51 16.75 0.67 -7.40
CA GLU A 51 16.64 0.77 -5.94
C GLU A 51 16.17 2.15 -5.50
N LYS A 52 16.67 3.20 -6.16
CA LYS A 52 16.24 4.57 -5.89
C LYS A 52 14.76 4.76 -6.23
N LEU A 53 14.31 4.24 -7.38
CA LEU A 53 12.90 4.32 -7.79
C LEU A 53 12.00 3.57 -6.82
N ILE A 54 12.41 2.39 -6.36
CA ILE A 54 11.66 1.62 -5.38
C ILE A 54 11.48 2.43 -4.10
N LYS A 55 12.56 3.00 -3.58
CA LYS A 55 12.51 3.81 -2.36
C LYS A 55 11.60 5.02 -2.52
N GLU A 56 11.74 5.75 -3.62
CA GLU A 56 10.91 6.92 -3.89
C GLU A 56 9.44 6.55 -3.99
N SER A 57 9.12 5.44 -4.65
CA SER A 57 7.75 4.96 -4.79
C SER A 57 7.15 4.58 -3.44
N ILE A 58 7.91 3.87 -2.61
CA ILE A 58 7.46 3.50 -1.26
C ILE A 58 7.23 4.75 -0.41
N ASP A 59 8.16 5.71 -0.43
CA ASP A 59 8.03 6.95 0.34
C ASP A 59 6.81 7.75 -0.11
N GLU A 60 6.55 7.82 -1.41
CA GLU A 60 5.36 8.50 -1.93
C GLU A 60 4.07 7.80 -1.47
N MET A 61 4.03 6.47 -1.54
CA MET A 61 2.87 5.72 -1.08
C MET A 61 2.60 5.91 0.41
N ARG A 62 3.65 5.99 1.24
CA ARG A 62 3.46 6.28 2.66
C ARG A 62 2.72 7.59 2.89
N LYS A 63 3.01 8.60 2.08
CA LYS A 63 2.34 9.90 2.18
C LYS A 63 0.87 9.84 1.78
N LEU A 64 0.48 8.86 0.97
CA LEU A 64 -0.89 8.70 0.50
C LEU A 64 -1.79 7.94 1.48
N MET A 65 -1.22 7.24 2.47
CA MET A 65 -2.00 6.37 3.35
C MET A 65 -3.14 7.06 4.09
N PRO A 66 -2.98 8.26 4.66
CA PRO A 66 -4.10 8.94 5.31
C PRO A 66 -5.27 9.19 4.36
N SER A 67 -4.99 9.57 3.12
CA SER A 67 -6.03 9.81 2.11
C SER A 67 -6.73 8.52 1.71
N LEU A 68 -6.00 7.41 1.59
CA LEU A 68 -6.59 6.11 1.31
C LEU A 68 -7.52 5.65 2.42
N LYS A 69 -7.18 5.94 3.68
CA LYS A 69 -8.06 5.64 4.81
C LYS A 69 -9.35 6.43 4.71
N VAL A 70 -9.27 7.72 4.40
CA VAL A 70 -10.43 8.59 4.26
C VAL A 70 -11.36 8.10 3.15
N ILE A 71 -10.78 7.70 2.01
CA ILE A 71 -11.54 7.18 0.88
C ILE A 71 -12.21 5.84 1.23
N GLY A 72 -11.64 5.08 2.16
CA GLY A 72 -12.20 3.79 2.58
C GLY A 72 -11.88 2.65 1.63
N VAL A 73 -10.77 2.72 0.91
CA VAL A 73 -10.36 1.70 -0.06
C VAL A 73 -10.31 0.31 0.60
N PHE A 74 -9.72 0.22 1.79
CA PHE A 74 -9.55 -1.07 2.47
C PHE A 74 -10.79 -1.52 3.26
N ASN A 75 -11.85 -0.75 3.21
CA ASN A 75 -13.16 -1.19 3.67
C ASN A 75 -13.94 -1.91 2.55
N ILE A 76 -13.64 -1.55 1.30
CA ILE A 76 -14.25 -2.18 0.12
C ILE A 76 -13.45 -3.43 -0.28
N PHE A 77 -12.14 -3.30 -0.36
CA PHE A 77 -11.21 -4.39 -0.65
C PHE A 77 -10.36 -4.60 0.60
N THR A 78 -10.68 -5.63 1.38
CA THR A 78 -10.05 -5.82 2.69
C THR A 78 -8.54 -6.07 2.57
N PRO A 79 -7.76 -5.71 3.61
CA PRO A 79 -6.33 -6.04 3.62
C PRO A 79 -6.06 -7.52 3.40
N GLU A 80 -6.90 -8.42 3.94
CA GLU A 80 -6.75 -9.85 3.76
C GLU A 80 -6.80 -10.24 2.29
N GLU A 81 -7.71 -9.64 1.52
CA GLU A 81 -7.82 -9.89 0.08
C GLU A 81 -6.58 -9.42 -0.67
N TRP A 82 -6.07 -8.24 -0.30
CA TRP A 82 -4.90 -7.66 -0.96
C TRP A 82 -3.62 -8.41 -0.64
N LEU A 83 -3.57 -9.08 0.51
CA LEU A 83 -2.42 -9.89 0.92
C LEU A 83 -2.46 -11.31 0.39
N ASN A 84 -3.45 -11.67 -0.40
CA ASN A 84 -3.51 -12.98 -1.04
C ASN A 84 -2.46 -13.05 -2.16
N ILE A 85 -1.45 -13.91 -1.98
CA ILE A 85 -0.29 -14.03 -2.88
C ILE A 85 -0.41 -15.16 -3.89
N GLN A 86 -1.61 -15.55 -4.26
CA GLN A 86 -1.79 -16.56 -5.31
C GLN A 86 -1.11 -16.13 -6.62
N ASP A 87 -1.01 -14.81 -6.83
CA ASP A 87 -0.24 -14.26 -7.93
C ASP A 87 0.97 -13.50 -7.37
N SER A 88 2.15 -14.15 -7.42
CA SER A 88 3.40 -13.59 -6.92
C SER A 88 3.91 -12.37 -7.70
N LYS A 89 3.23 -11.99 -8.78
CA LYS A 89 3.60 -10.82 -9.58
C LYS A 89 3.01 -9.52 -9.03
N GLN A 90 2.26 -9.58 -7.95
CA GLN A 90 1.57 -8.44 -7.37
C GLN A 90 2.26 -7.87 -6.12
N TRP A 91 3.59 -7.83 -6.14
CA TRP A 91 4.36 -7.32 -5.00
C TRP A 91 4.10 -5.84 -4.70
N GLY A 92 3.75 -5.03 -5.69
CA GLY A 92 3.36 -3.62 -5.46
C GLY A 92 2.08 -3.50 -4.66
N ARG A 93 1.10 -4.35 -4.95
CA ARG A 93 -0.14 -4.40 -4.18
C ARG A 93 0.12 -4.80 -2.73
N VAL A 94 0.94 -5.83 -2.53
CA VAL A 94 1.33 -6.27 -1.18
C VAL A 94 2.02 -5.13 -0.44
N THR A 95 2.95 -4.44 -1.09
CA THR A 95 3.67 -3.31 -0.49
C THR A 95 2.69 -2.24 -0.02
N CYS A 96 1.72 -1.88 -0.86
CA CYS A 96 0.72 -0.86 -0.51
C CYS A 96 -0.02 -1.23 0.78
N VAL A 97 -0.50 -2.45 0.88
CA VAL A 97 -1.23 -2.91 2.08
C VAL A 97 -0.32 -2.93 3.30
N LEU A 98 0.90 -3.41 3.17
CA LEU A 98 1.84 -3.44 4.30
C LEU A 98 2.10 -2.02 4.83
N LEU A 99 2.25 -1.04 3.94
CA LEU A 99 2.43 0.36 4.36
C LEU A 99 1.18 0.91 5.06
N TYR A 100 0.01 0.50 4.61
CA TYR A 100 -1.24 0.87 5.27
C TYR A 100 -1.30 0.31 6.70
N LEU A 101 -0.91 -0.96 6.87
CA LEU A 101 -0.85 -1.61 8.18
C LEU A 101 0.21 -0.96 9.08
N GLU A 102 1.32 -0.51 8.51
CA GLU A 102 2.36 0.23 9.24
C GLU A 102 1.78 1.52 9.85
N LYS A 103 0.97 2.23 9.08
CA LYS A 103 0.34 3.47 9.52
C LYS A 103 -0.81 3.23 10.47
N TYR A 104 -1.58 2.16 10.27
CA TYR A 104 -2.78 1.84 11.03
C TYR A 104 -2.73 0.41 11.58
N PRO A 105 -1.81 0.13 12.51
CA PRO A 105 -1.59 -1.24 13.00
C PRO A 105 -2.76 -1.83 13.78
N ASP A 106 -3.68 -1.01 14.27
CA ASP A 106 -4.82 -1.48 15.06
C ASP A 106 -5.77 -2.39 14.28
N ILE A 107 -5.74 -2.35 12.94
CA ILE A 107 -6.59 -3.21 12.12
C ILE A 107 -5.99 -4.60 11.91
N ILE A 108 -4.75 -4.84 12.34
CA ILE A 108 -4.11 -6.14 12.16
C ILE A 108 -4.81 -7.18 13.02
N ASN A 109 -5.36 -8.20 12.39
CA ASN A 109 -6.04 -9.31 13.03
C ASN A 109 -5.31 -10.62 12.78
N THR A 110 -5.86 -11.74 13.28
CA THR A 110 -5.25 -13.07 13.13
C THR A 110 -5.12 -13.47 11.65
N GLU A 111 -6.13 -13.20 10.84
CA GLU A 111 -6.10 -13.53 9.42
C GLU A 111 -5.01 -12.75 8.69
N ILE A 112 -4.86 -11.46 8.97
CA ILE A 112 -3.79 -10.64 8.38
C ILE A 112 -2.43 -11.20 8.76
N LYS A 113 -2.24 -11.58 10.03
CA LYS A 113 -0.98 -12.17 10.48
C LYS A 113 -0.64 -13.47 9.75
N LEU A 114 -1.65 -14.32 9.52
CA LEU A 114 -1.46 -15.56 8.76
C LEU A 114 -1.08 -15.28 7.30
N ARG A 115 -1.69 -14.27 6.68
CA ARG A 115 -1.36 -13.86 5.32
C ARG A 115 0.07 -13.33 5.23
N ILE A 116 0.50 -12.55 6.21
CA ILE A 116 1.89 -12.05 6.27
C ILE A 116 2.88 -13.20 6.40
N LYS A 117 2.57 -14.21 7.22
CA LYS A 117 3.42 -15.40 7.34
C LYS A 117 3.54 -16.15 6.01
N ALA A 118 2.43 -16.27 5.28
CA ALA A 118 2.45 -16.90 3.97
C ALA A 118 3.34 -16.12 2.98
N ILE A 119 3.29 -14.79 3.04
CA ILE A 119 4.15 -13.94 2.22
C ILE A 119 5.62 -14.17 2.56
N GLU A 120 5.97 -14.24 3.84
CA GLU A 120 7.35 -14.50 4.25
C GLU A 120 7.88 -15.82 3.70
N LYS A 121 7.03 -16.85 3.63
CA LYS A 121 7.40 -18.16 3.10
C LYS A 121 7.53 -18.18 1.59
N ALA A 122 6.99 -17.19 0.90
CA ALA A 122 7.02 -17.11 -0.56
C ALA A 122 8.28 -16.46 -1.11
N SER A 123 9.30 -16.23 -0.27
CA SER A 123 10.56 -15.60 -0.66
C SER A 123 10.35 -14.24 -1.31
N PRO A 124 9.76 -13.28 -0.58
CA PRO A 124 9.47 -11.96 -1.15
C PRO A 124 10.75 -11.17 -1.41
N PRO A 125 10.68 -10.11 -2.22
CA PRO A 125 11.81 -9.19 -2.38
C PRO A 125 12.26 -8.61 -1.03
N ALA A 126 13.55 -8.26 -0.95
CA ALA A 126 14.15 -7.76 0.29
C ALA A 126 13.43 -6.53 0.88
N ASP A 127 12.90 -5.66 0.01
CA ASP A 127 12.16 -4.47 0.45
C ASP A 127 10.89 -4.85 1.22
N ILE A 128 10.19 -5.89 0.78
CA ILE A 128 8.99 -6.38 1.46
C ILE A 128 9.35 -7.02 2.78
N THR A 129 10.41 -7.83 2.82
CA THR A 129 10.90 -8.44 4.06
C THR A 129 11.22 -7.37 5.10
N ARG A 130 11.86 -6.29 4.69
CA ARG A 130 12.19 -5.18 5.57
C ARG A 130 10.93 -4.53 6.16
N ILE A 131 9.93 -4.27 5.33
CA ILE A 131 8.67 -3.68 5.80
C ILE A 131 7.97 -4.61 6.79
N ILE A 132 7.94 -5.90 6.51
CA ILE A 132 7.34 -6.89 7.40
C ILE A 132 8.04 -6.89 8.76
N ASN A 133 9.37 -6.82 8.75
CA ASN A 133 10.13 -6.78 10.00
C ASN A 133 9.84 -5.51 10.79
N GLU A 134 9.68 -4.37 10.14
CA GLU A 134 9.28 -3.13 10.80
C GLU A 134 7.89 -3.27 11.43
N LEU A 135 6.95 -3.94 10.75
CA LEU A 135 5.61 -4.20 11.30
C LEU A 135 5.68 -5.04 12.58
N LYS A 136 6.56 -6.03 12.63
CA LYS A 136 6.70 -6.88 13.81
C LYS A 136 7.18 -6.11 15.04
N HIS A 137 7.92 -5.02 14.84
CA HIS A 137 8.45 -4.20 15.93
C HIS A 137 7.44 -3.16 16.45
N LEU A 138 6.30 -2.98 15.78
CA LEU A 138 5.26 -2.05 16.22
C LEU A 138 4.40 -2.58 17.36
N LYS A 139 4.60 -3.81 17.75
CA LYS A 139 3.82 -4.44 18.82
C LYS A 139 4.66 -4.75 20.05
#